data_b4a3529f6f2a1ace5288e05037d7f7a5
#
_entry.id   b4a3529f6f2a1ace5288e05037d7f7a5
#
_cell.length_a   1.000
_cell.length_b   1.000
_cell.length_c   1.000
_cell.angle_alpha   90.00
_cell.angle_beta   90.00
_cell.angle_gamma   90.00
#
_symmetry.space_group_name_H-M   'P 1'
#
loop_
_entity.id
_entity.type
_entity.pdbx_description
1 polymer ?
#
loop_
_entity_poly.entity_id
_entity_poly.type
_entity_poly.pdbx_seq_one_letter_code
_entity_poly.pdbx_strand_id
1 'polypeptide(L)'
;MESIPVIFLDRDGVINSPAKSHEYITQWEDFIILPGVCEALRLFHDNGYKIFIVTNQRCISRGIASSSQIDELHRMMTEDFARNNCYVDGIFICPHGYNDNCDCRKPKPGLMLQAQKYLEDSEGVTVDKTRSWIIGDSKTDEEAGVNYGINTVLIGGDPVSKNNGMKHLTAHDILESAMKILEGSN
;
A
#
# COMPACT_ATOMS: atom_id res chain seq x y z
N MET A 1 5.42 10.89 21.80
CA MET A 1 5.04 11.16 20.41
C MET A 1 3.64 10.60 20.24
N GLU A 2 2.73 11.38 19.72
CA GLU A 2 1.37 10.91 19.43
C GLU A 2 1.42 9.83 18.34
N SER A 3 0.53 8.83 18.42
CA SER A 3 0.46 7.77 17.42
C SER A 3 -0.87 7.81 16.67
N ILE A 4 -0.81 7.65 15.35
CA ILE A 4 -1.97 7.72 14.46
C ILE A 4 -2.13 6.42 13.65
N PRO A 5 -3.36 6.03 13.32
CA PRO A 5 -3.59 4.85 12.50
C PRO A 5 -3.23 5.13 11.02
N VAL A 6 -2.64 4.13 10.39
CA VAL A 6 -2.16 4.21 8.99
C VAL A 6 -2.67 3.03 8.18
N ILE A 7 -3.09 3.30 6.97
CA ILE A 7 -3.34 2.29 5.92
C ILE A 7 -2.16 2.30 4.94
N PHE A 8 -1.50 1.17 4.83
CA PHE A 8 -0.53 0.92 3.78
C PHE A 8 -1.19 0.13 2.65
N LEU A 9 -1.02 0.59 1.42
CA LEU A 9 -1.63 -0.02 0.23
C LEU A 9 -0.55 -0.50 -0.72
N ASP A 10 -0.64 -1.73 -1.20
CA ASP A 10 0.06 -2.04 -2.45
C ASP A 10 -0.58 -1.27 -3.61
N ARG A 11 0.13 -1.15 -4.72
CA ARG A 11 -0.34 -0.45 -5.91
C ARG A 11 -1.04 -1.41 -6.87
N ASP A 12 -0.28 -2.31 -7.45
CA ASP A 12 -0.75 -3.25 -8.47
C ASP A 12 -1.64 -4.33 -7.82
N GLY A 13 -2.86 -4.50 -8.31
CA GLY A 13 -3.85 -5.41 -7.73
C GLY A 13 -4.69 -4.82 -6.58
N VAL A 14 -4.37 -3.62 -6.08
CA VAL A 14 -5.11 -2.92 -5.01
C VAL A 14 -5.65 -1.58 -5.50
N ILE A 15 -4.79 -0.72 -6.05
CA ILE A 15 -5.12 0.59 -6.60
C ILE A 15 -5.47 0.48 -8.09
N ASN A 16 -4.64 -0.23 -8.84
CA ASN A 16 -4.82 -0.44 -10.28
C ASN A 16 -4.87 -1.92 -10.62
N SER A 17 -5.45 -2.21 -11.77
CA SER A 17 -5.42 -3.57 -12.32
C SER A 17 -3.99 -4.10 -12.38
N PRO A 18 -3.74 -5.33 -11.93
CA PRO A 18 -2.41 -5.91 -12.00
C PRO A 18 -1.97 -6.10 -13.45
N ALA A 19 -0.67 -6.01 -13.70
CA ALA A 19 -0.12 -6.36 -15.00
C ALA A 19 -0.35 -7.83 -15.32
N LYS A 20 -0.39 -8.16 -16.62
CA LYS A 20 -0.34 -9.57 -17.04
C LYS A 20 0.95 -10.24 -16.56
N SER A 21 0.91 -11.57 -16.49
CA SER A 21 2.08 -12.33 -16.06
C SER A 21 3.34 -11.91 -16.81
N HIS A 22 4.42 -11.61 -16.06
CA HIS A 22 5.71 -11.13 -16.54
C HIS A 22 5.77 -9.72 -17.15
N GLU A 23 4.67 -8.97 -17.12
CA GLU A 23 4.59 -7.57 -17.55
C GLU A 23 4.64 -6.61 -16.35
N TYR A 24 4.73 -5.32 -16.64
CA TYR A 24 4.70 -4.24 -15.64
C TYR A 24 3.84 -3.08 -16.15
N ILE A 25 3.10 -2.45 -15.26
CA ILE A 25 2.40 -1.20 -15.55
C ILE A 25 3.38 -0.04 -15.36
N THR A 26 3.83 0.52 -16.49
CA THR A 26 4.86 1.58 -16.51
C THR A 26 4.39 2.83 -17.25
N GLN A 27 3.21 2.79 -17.88
CA GLN A 27 2.61 3.89 -18.62
C GLN A 27 1.18 4.14 -18.15
N TRP A 28 0.76 5.39 -18.24
CA TRP A 28 -0.58 5.79 -17.78
C TRP A 28 -1.72 5.15 -18.58
N GLU A 29 -1.52 4.94 -19.87
CA GLU A 29 -2.48 4.32 -20.78
C GLU A 29 -2.87 2.90 -20.35
N ASP A 30 -1.97 2.21 -19.65
CA ASP A 30 -2.18 0.86 -19.12
C ASP A 30 -2.62 0.87 -17.64
N PHE A 31 -2.62 2.06 -17.00
CA PHE A 31 -2.93 2.22 -15.58
C PHE A 31 -4.43 2.37 -15.35
N ILE A 32 -5.12 1.27 -15.12
CA ILE A 32 -6.56 1.23 -14.88
C ILE A 32 -6.83 1.24 -13.38
N ILE A 33 -7.30 2.37 -12.85
CA ILE A 33 -7.72 2.46 -11.44
C ILE A 33 -8.92 1.53 -11.22
N LEU A 34 -8.84 0.71 -10.15
CA LEU A 34 -9.87 -0.24 -9.80
C LEU A 34 -11.12 0.47 -9.24
N PRO A 35 -12.32 -0.10 -9.46
CA PRO A 35 -13.54 0.42 -8.85
C PRO A 35 -13.44 0.50 -7.33
N GLY A 36 -14.06 1.52 -6.73
CA GLY A 36 -14.12 1.68 -5.28
C GLY A 36 -12.87 2.28 -4.62
N VAL A 37 -11.77 2.45 -5.35
CA VAL A 37 -10.51 3.00 -4.79
C VAL A 37 -10.72 4.37 -4.15
N CYS A 38 -11.23 5.35 -4.88
CA CYS A 38 -11.44 6.69 -4.31
C CYS A 38 -12.46 6.72 -3.17
N GLU A 39 -13.46 5.86 -3.20
CA GLU A 39 -14.42 5.73 -2.10
C GLU A 39 -13.74 5.18 -0.84
N ALA A 40 -12.93 4.13 -0.98
CA ALA A 40 -12.16 3.57 0.13
C ALA A 40 -11.17 4.58 0.72
N LEU A 41 -10.44 5.34 -0.13
CA LEU A 41 -9.51 6.37 0.33
C LEU A 41 -10.23 7.46 1.15
N ARG A 42 -11.41 7.91 0.70
CA ARG A 42 -12.23 8.87 1.47
C ARG A 42 -12.69 8.28 2.79
N LEU A 43 -13.22 7.06 2.79
CA LEU A 43 -13.65 6.38 4.02
C LEU A 43 -12.52 6.28 5.05
N PHE A 44 -11.32 5.95 4.65
CA PHE A 44 -10.17 5.90 5.55
C PHE A 44 -9.82 7.29 6.11
N HIS A 45 -9.73 8.32 5.26
CA HIS A 45 -9.45 9.69 5.73
C HIS A 45 -10.54 10.22 6.67
N ASP A 46 -11.82 9.99 6.35
CA ASP A 46 -12.97 10.40 7.16
C ASP A 46 -12.95 9.75 8.55
N ASN A 47 -12.26 8.61 8.69
CA ASN A 47 -12.06 7.90 9.95
C ASN A 47 -10.67 8.12 10.58
N GLY A 48 -9.93 9.13 10.11
CA GLY A 48 -8.68 9.59 10.72
C GLY A 48 -7.44 8.77 10.39
N TYR A 49 -7.49 7.93 9.36
CA TYR A 49 -6.31 7.21 8.88
C TYR A 49 -5.46 8.07 7.94
N LYS A 50 -4.15 7.99 8.07
CA LYS A 50 -3.21 8.36 6.99
C LYS A 50 -3.07 7.19 6.01
N ILE A 51 -2.82 7.51 4.74
CA ILE A 51 -2.77 6.51 3.67
C ILE A 51 -1.45 6.61 2.91
N PHE A 52 -0.69 5.52 2.88
CA PHE A 52 0.55 5.44 2.11
C PHE A 52 0.53 4.26 1.14
N ILE A 53 0.96 4.51 -0.09
CA ILE A 53 1.23 3.45 -1.05
C ILE A 53 2.66 2.93 -0.81
N VAL A 54 2.81 1.61 -0.69
CA VAL A 54 4.08 0.90 -0.50
C VAL A 54 4.22 -0.20 -1.55
N THR A 55 5.01 0.03 -2.58
CA THR A 55 5.01 -0.82 -3.78
C THR A 55 6.39 -1.28 -4.22
N ASN A 56 6.48 -2.53 -4.67
CA ASN A 56 7.70 -3.11 -5.26
C ASN A 56 7.69 -2.87 -6.78
N GLN A 57 8.56 -1.98 -7.29
CA GLN A 57 8.64 -1.63 -8.71
C GLN A 57 9.94 -2.16 -9.34
N ARG A 58 10.01 -3.48 -9.47
CA ARG A 58 11.18 -4.19 -10.03
C ARG A 58 11.47 -3.82 -11.50
N CYS A 59 10.51 -3.28 -12.24
CA CYS A 59 10.71 -2.78 -13.60
C CYS A 59 11.92 -1.83 -13.70
N ILE A 60 12.20 -1.07 -12.63
CA ILE A 60 13.32 -0.14 -12.57
C ILE A 60 14.66 -0.89 -12.59
N SER A 61 14.86 -1.86 -11.69
CA SER A 61 16.11 -2.65 -11.64
C SER A 61 16.33 -3.50 -12.91
N ARG A 62 15.25 -3.80 -13.64
CA ARG A 62 15.31 -4.52 -14.91
C ARG A 62 15.57 -3.62 -16.12
N GLY A 63 15.63 -2.30 -15.93
CA GLY A 63 15.77 -1.34 -17.03
C GLY A 63 14.57 -1.27 -17.99
N ILE A 64 13.39 -1.75 -17.55
CA ILE A 64 12.14 -1.71 -18.34
C ILE A 64 11.52 -0.32 -18.26
N ALA A 65 11.65 0.33 -17.11
CA ALA A 65 11.27 1.71 -16.91
C ALA A 65 12.33 2.44 -16.06
N SER A 66 12.49 3.73 -16.27
CA SER A 66 13.31 4.58 -15.38
C SER A 66 12.53 4.97 -14.12
N SER A 67 13.24 5.39 -13.08
CA SER A 67 12.59 5.96 -11.89
C SER A 67 11.70 7.16 -12.27
N SER A 68 12.18 8.04 -13.15
CA SER A 68 11.40 9.21 -13.60
C SER A 68 10.11 8.84 -14.35
N GLN A 69 10.08 7.73 -15.08
CA GLN A 69 8.84 7.24 -15.71
C GLN A 69 7.83 6.75 -14.67
N ILE A 70 8.30 6.04 -13.64
CA ILE A 70 7.44 5.58 -12.53
C ILE A 70 6.96 6.77 -11.68
N ASP A 71 7.82 7.77 -11.43
CA ASP A 71 7.45 9.00 -10.72
C ASP A 71 6.36 9.77 -11.50
N GLU A 72 6.50 9.88 -12.83
CA GLU A 72 5.49 10.51 -13.70
C GLU A 72 4.16 9.73 -13.67
N LEU A 73 4.20 8.40 -13.74
CA LEU A 73 3.01 7.56 -13.60
C LEU A 73 2.30 7.83 -12.27
N HIS A 74 3.03 7.91 -11.16
CA HIS A 74 2.47 8.20 -9.85
C HIS A 74 1.95 9.64 -9.74
N ARG A 75 2.58 10.61 -10.40
CA ARG A 75 2.08 11.98 -10.50
C ARG A 75 0.71 12.00 -11.20
N MET A 76 0.57 11.30 -12.33
CA MET A 76 -0.71 11.21 -13.06
C MET A 76 -1.78 10.51 -12.23
N MET A 77 -1.43 9.45 -11.49
CA MET A 77 -2.34 8.77 -10.57
C MET A 77 -2.84 9.73 -9.47
N THR A 78 -1.95 10.49 -8.83
CA THR A 78 -2.34 11.44 -7.77
C THR A 78 -3.17 12.60 -8.31
N GLU A 79 -2.92 13.06 -9.53
CA GLU A 79 -3.77 14.05 -10.19
C GLU A 79 -5.16 13.51 -10.49
N ASP A 80 -5.28 12.25 -10.91
CA ASP A 80 -6.58 11.61 -11.12
C ASP A 80 -7.34 11.47 -9.81
N PHE A 81 -6.67 11.05 -8.73
CA PHE A 81 -7.24 11.04 -7.39
C PHE A 81 -7.78 12.41 -6.98
N ALA A 82 -7.00 13.48 -7.18
CA ALA A 82 -7.41 14.83 -6.84
C ALA A 82 -8.67 15.28 -7.63
N ARG A 83 -8.76 14.93 -8.92
CA ARG A 83 -9.96 15.19 -9.74
C ARG A 83 -11.20 14.46 -9.21
N ASN A 84 -11.00 13.32 -8.55
CA ASN A 84 -12.06 12.49 -7.97
C ASN A 84 -12.25 12.73 -6.46
N ASN A 85 -11.72 13.84 -5.92
CA ASN A 85 -11.79 14.21 -4.50
C ASN A 85 -11.30 13.11 -3.55
N CYS A 86 -10.24 12.42 -3.89
CA CYS A 86 -9.52 11.50 -3.03
C CYS A 86 -8.01 11.74 -3.14
N TYR A 87 -7.22 11.24 -2.21
CA TYR A 87 -5.77 11.40 -2.20
C TYR A 87 -5.09 10.32 -1.36
N VAL A 88 -3.76 10.27 -1.43
CA VAL A 88 -2.89 9.51 -0.53
C VAL A 88 -1.87 10.45 0.09
N ASP A 89 -1.40 10.17 1.30
CA ASP A 89 -0.46 11.02 2.04
C ASP A 89 1.00 10.84 1.59
N GLY A 90 1.29 9.78 0.86
CA GLY A 90 2.60 9.58 0.24
C GLY A 90 2.75 8.24 -0.48
N ILE A 91 3.84 8.10 -1.23
CA ILE A 91 4.15 6.91 -2.02
C ILE A 91 5.60 6.52 -1.78
N PHE A 92 5.83 5.27 -1.39
CA PHE A 92 7.16 4.70 -1.14
C PHE A 92 7.39 3.50 -2.07
N ILE A 93 8.51 3.53 -2.79
CA ILE A 93 8.82 2.60 -3.87
C ILE A 93 10.07 1.81 -3.54
N CYS A 94 10.04 0.49 -3.75
CA CYS A 94 11.25 -0.30 -3.85
C CYS A 94 11.62 -0.51 -5.33
N PRO A 95 12.69 0.10 -5.83
CA PRO A 95 13.13 -0.06 -7.23
C PRO A 95 13.96 -1.32 -7.47
N HIS A 96 14.29 -2.08 -6.43
CA HIS A 96 15.29 -3.15 -6.44
C HIS A 96 14.75 -4.49 -6.95
N GLY A 97 15.65 -5.30 -7.50
CA GLY A 97 15.41 -6.69 -7.87
C GLY A 97 15.50 -7.66 -6.69
N TYR A 98 15.32 -8.96 -6.97
CA TYR A 98 15.37 -9.99 -5.92
C TYR A 98 16.79 -10.19 -5.34
N ASN A 99 17.82 -9.93 -6.11
CA ASN A 99 19.23 -10.18 -5.76
C ASN A 99 19.95 -8.93 -5.21
N ASP A 100 19.26 -7.77 -5.14
CA ASP A 100 19.90 -6.50 -4.76
C ASP A 100 20.06 -6.35 -3.23
N ASN A 101 19.61 -7.33 -2.48
CA ASN A 101 19.76 -7.43 -1.02
C ASN A 101 19.35 -6.16 -0.24
N CYS A 102 18.38 -5.40 -0.77
CA CYS A 102 17.89 -4.18 -0.14
C CYS A 102 17.02 -4.47 1.09
N ASP A 103 16.79 -3.46 1.94
CA ASP A 103 15.91 -3.56 3.10
C ASP A 103 14.48 -3.07 2.84
N CYS A 104 14.23 -2.43 1.69
CA CYS A 104 12.92 -1.85 1.37
C CYS A 104 11.94 -2.83 0.71
N ARG A 105 12.42 -3.85 -0.03
CA ARG A 105 11.55 -4.74 -0.79
C ARG A 105 10.68 -5.61 0.11
N LYS A 106 9.34 -5.54 -0.06
CA LYS A 106 8.41 -6.48 0.55
C LYS A 106 8.80 -7.93 0.17
N PRO A 107 8.85 -8.89 1.12
CA PRO A 107 8.22 -8.88 2.46
C PRO A 107 9.00 -8.20 3.58
N LYS A 108 10.12 -7.53 3.33
CA LYS A 108 10.77 -6.72 4.36
C LYS A 108 9.94 -5.46 4.66
N PRO A 109 9.98 -4.95 5.91
CA PRO A 109 9.13 -3.82 6.32
C PRO A 109 9.68 -2.43 5.95
N GLY A 110 10.76 -2.36 5.18
CA GLY A 110 11.52 -1.12 4.97
C GLY A 110 10.73 0.04 4.37
N LEU A 111 9.76 -0.22 3.47
CA LEU A 111 8.90 0.85 2.94
C LEU A 111 7.99 1.45 4.00
N MET A 112 7.44 0.62 4.90
CA MET A 112 6.61 1.10 6.01
C MET A 112 7.45 1.85 7.06
N LEU A 113 8.70 1.43 7.29
CA LEU A 113 9.64 2.17 8.13
C LEU A 113 10.00 3.54 7.54
N GLN A 114 10.12 3.66 6.22
CA GLN A 114 10.33 4.95 5.54
C GLN A 114 9.12 5.86 5.70
N ALA A 115 7.90 5.34 5.56
CA ALA A 115 6.67 6.10 5.76
C ALA A 115 6.51 6.54 7.23
N GLN A 116 6.83 5.67 8.20
CA GLN A 116 6.86 6.03 9.61
C GLN A 116 7.85 7.17 9.87
N LYS A 117 9.08 7.05 9.36
CA LYS A 117 10.09 8.11 9.50
C LYS A 117 9.62 9.43 8.87
N TYR A 118 8.97 9.38 7.72
CA TYR A 118 8.38 10.56 7.10
C TYR A 118 7.37 11.24 8.02
N LEU A 119 6.44 10.48 8.65
CA LEU A 119 5.48 11.04 9.62
C LEU A 119 6.17 11.64 10.85
N GLU A 120 7.19 10.98 11.37
CA GLU A 120 7.96 11.45 12.53
C GLU A 120 8.69 12.77 12.23
N ASP A 121 9.31 12.85 11.04
CA ASP A 121 10.09 14.03 10.64
C ASP A 121 9.19 15.22 10.21
N SER A 122 8.05 14.97 9.56
CA SER A 122 7.21 16.02 8.97
C SER A 122 6.05 16.46 9.86
N GLU A 123 5.47 15.55 10.66
CA GLU A 123 4.26 15.83 11.44
C GLU A 123 4.47 15.62 12.95
N GLY A 124 5.60 15.07 13.38
CA GLY A 124 5.88 14.80 14.79
C GLY A 124 5.04 13.69 15.41
N VAL A 125 4.46 12.82 14.58
CA VAL A 125 3.62 11.69 14.98
C VAL A 125 4.22 10.37 14.52
N THR A 126 3.84 9.25 15.14
CA THR A 126 4.30 7.92 14.73
C THR A 126 3.14 7.00 14.39
N VAL A 127 3.41 5.80 13.88
CA VAL A 127 2.40 4.82 13.47
C VAL A 127 1.83 4.08 14.69
N ASP A 128 0.52 4.12 14.87
CA ASP A 128 -0.19 3.21 15.80
C ASP A 128 -0.31 1.83 15.17
N LYS A 129 0.59 0.94 15.52
CA LYS A 129 0.65 -0.42 14.94
C LYS A 129 -0.59 -1.27 15.25
N THR A 130 -1.29 -1.00 16.33
CA THR A 130 -2.45 -1.79 16.74
C THR A 130 -3.68 -1.50 15.88
N ARG A 131 -3.79 -0.27 15.38
CA ARG A 131 -4.89 0.19 14.52
C ARG A 131 -4.51 0.28 13.05
N SER A 132 -3.24 0.09 12.71
CA SER A 132 -2.76 0.20 11.33
C SER A 132 -2.87 -1.12 10.57
N TRP A 133 -2.97 -1.00 9.24
CA TRP A 133 -3.19 -2.12 8.34
C TRP A 133 -2.33 -2.00 7.08
N ILE A 134 -1.99 -3.15 6.51
CA ILE A 134 -1.56 -3.23 5.12
C ILE A 134 -2.63 -3.99 4.33
N ILE A 135 -2.95 -3.47 3.14
CA ILE A 135 -3.86 -4.09 2.17
C ILE A 135 -3.04 -4.41 0.92
N GLY A 136 -3.00 -5.68 0.55
CA GLY A 136 -2.26 -6.16 -0.61
C GLY A 136 -2.96 -7.35 -1.27
N ASP A 137 -2.50 -7.73 -2.46
CA ASP A 137 -3.03 -8.87 -3.23
C ASP A 137 -2.09 -10.09 -3.20
N SER A 138 -0.96 -9.98 -2.52
CA SER A 138 0.08 -11.00 -2.49
C SER A 138 0.52 -11.39 -1.08
N LYS A 139 1.07 -12.60 -0.94
CA LYS A 139 1.68 -13.05 0.32
C LYS A 139 2.83 -12.15 0.80
N THR A 140 3.53 -11.51 -0.13
CA THR A 140 4.64 -10.59 0.25
C THR A 140 4.13 -9.34 0.97
N ASP A 141 2.90 -8.90 0.70
CA ASP A 141 2.25 -7.80 1.41
C ASP A 141 1.86 -8.21 2.81
N GLU A 142 1.19 -9.37 2.93
CA GLU A 142 0.81 -9.91 4.23
C GLU A 142 2.04 -10.15 5.13
N GLU A 143 3.09 -10.80 4.60
CA GLU A 143 4.33 -11.02 5.32
C GLU A 143 5.03 -9.71 5.71
N ALA A 144 4.98 -8.67 4.85
CA ALA A 144 5.53 -7.36 5.17
C ALA A 144 4.77 -6.71 6.34
N GLY A 145 3.45 -6.81 6.38
CA GLY A 145 2.64 -6.36 7.51
C GLY A 145 3.01 -7.06 8.81
N VAL A 146 3.12 -8.39 8.77
CA VAL A 146 3.56 -9.21 9.91
C VAL A 146 4.96 -8.79 10.38
N ASN A 147 5.90 -8.63 9.45
CA ASN A 147 7.28 -8.23 9.77
C ASN A 147 7.37 -6.80 10.33
N TYR A 148 6.46 -5.93 9.94
CA TYR A 148 6.36 -4.57 10.50
C TYR A 148 5.60 -4.53 11.84
N GLY A 149 4.71 -5.48 12.09
CA GLY A 149 3.92 -5.60 13.31
C GLY A 149 2.56 -4.92 13.24
N ILE A 150 1.85 -5.01 12.12
CA ILE A 150 0.51 -4.45 11.89
C ILE A 150 -0.46 -5.48 11.35
N ASN A 151 -1.75 -5.15 11.37
CA ASN A 151 -2.82 -5.98 10.81
C ASN A 151 -2.74 -6.06 9.28
N THR A 152 -3.33 -7.09 8.68
CA THR A 152 -3.25 -7.34 7.23
C THR A 152 -4.61 -7.63 6.63
N VAL A 153 -4.84 -7.17 5.40
CA VAL A 153 -5.93 -7.61 4.53
C VAL A 153 -5.32 -8.15 3.24
N LEU A 154 -5.69 -9.38 2.89
CA LEU A 154 -5.32 -9.99 1.61
C LEU A 154 -6.51 -9.95 0.64
N ILE A 155 -6.31 -9.30 -0.51
CA ILE A 155 -7.31 -9.24 -1.57
C ILE A 155 -7.22 -10.52 -2.42
N GLY A 156 -8.36 -11.20 -2.59
CA GLY A 156 -8.51 -12.33 -3.51
C GLY A 156 -7.80 -13.63 -3.10
N GLY A 157 -7.36 -13.76 -1.85
CA GLY A 157 -6.64 -14.93 -1.36
C GLY A 157 -7.12 -15.45 0.00
N ASP A 158 -6.55 -16.58 0.42
CA ASP A 158 -6.71 -17.09 1.78
C ASP A 158 -5.60 -16.55 2.67
N PRO A 159 -5.92 -16.02 3.87
CA PRO A 159 -4.92 -15.43 4.75
C PRO A 159 -3.97 -16.51 5.27
N VAL A 160 -2.70 -16.17 5.41
CA VAL A 160 -1.75 -17.01 6.10
C VAL A 160 -2.01 -16.87 7.60
N SER A 161 -2.80 -17.78 8.16
CA SER A 161 -3.12 -17.79 9.60
C SER A 161 -1.82 -17.93 10.43
N LYS A 162 -1.35 -16.83 10.98
CA LYS A 162 -0.31 -16.84 12.02
C LYS A 162 -0.92 -16.29 13.30
N ASN A 163 -0.89 -17.08 14.35
CA ASN A 163 -1.36 -16.64 15.67
C ASN A 163 -0.29 -15.75 16.32
N ASN A 164 -0.19 -14.49 15.85
CA ASN A 164 0.81 -13.51 16.27
C ASN A 164 0.20 -12.28 16.97
N GLY A 165 -1.09 -12.37 17.34
CA GLY A 165 -1.82 -11.29 17.99
C GLY A 165 -2.32 -10.18 17.05
N MET A 166 -2.07 -10.29 15.73
CA MET A 166 -2.56 -9.37 14.72
C MET A 166 -3.84 -9.90 14.09
N LYS A 167 -4.66 -9.00 13.51
CA LYS A 167 -5.83 -9.37 12.72
C LYS A 167 -5.39 -9.66 11.28
N HIS A 168 -5.89 -10.75 10.71
CA HIS A 168 -5.70 -11.12 9.31
C HIS A 168 -7.06 -11.28 8.66
N LEU A 169 -7.39 -10.41 7.72
CA LEU A 169 -8.66 -10.40 7.01
C LEU A 169 -8.45 -10.74 5.53
N THR A 170 -9.54 -11.13 4.87
CA THR A 170 -9.62 -11.20 3.41
C THR A 170 -10.72 -10.30 2.89
N ALA A 171 -10.56 -9.81 1.67
CA ALA A 171 -11.56 -9.02 0.98
C ALA A 171 -11.50 -9.28 -0.54
N HIS A 172 -12.55 -8.90 -1.26
CA HIS A 172 -12.55 -8.96 -2.73
C HIS A 172 -11.84 -7.76 -3.36
N ASP A 173 -11.91 -6.61 -2.70
CA ASP A 173 -11.32 -5.35 -3.17
C ASP A 173 -10.99 -4.41 -2.00
N ILE A 174 -10.45 -3.23 -2.34
CA ILE A 174 -10.07 -2.22 -1.35
C ILE A 174 -11.31 -1.62 -0.63
N LEU A 175 -12.46 -1.52 -1.29
CA LEU A 175 -13.66 -0.95 -0.67
C LEU A 175 -14.23 -1.90 0.39
N GLU A 176 -14.32 -3.19 0.10
CA GLU A 176 -14.69 -4.20 1.10
C GLU A 176 -13.66 -4.25 2.25
N SER A 177 -12.37 -4.06 1.93
CA SER A 177 -11.32 -3.94 2.95
C SER A 177 -11.58 -2.78 3.91
N ALA A 178 -11.94 -1.60 3.37
CA ALA A 178 -12.26 -0.43 4.18
C ALA A 178 -13.47 -0.68 5.08
N MET A 179 -14.54 -1.25 4.55
CA MET A 179 -15.74 -1.58 5.32
C MET A 179 -15.42 -2.53 6.48
N LYS A 180 -14.71 -3.62 6.23
CA LYS A 180 -14.33 -4.60 7.27
C LYS A 180 -13.43 -4.02 8.36
N ILE A 181 -12.47 -3.19 7.98
CA ILE A 181 -11.54 -2.53 8.93
C ILE A 181 -12.33 -1.58 9.84
N LEU A 182 -13.21 -0.76 9.28
CA LEU A 182 -13.97 0.25 10.00
C LEU A 182 -15.06 -0.35 10.89
N GLU A 183 -15.74 -1.42 10.46
CA GLU A 183 -16.69 -2.17 11.28
C GLU A 183 -16.03 -2.80 12.51
N GLY A 184 -14.81 -3.31 12.36
CA GLY A 184 -14.04 -3.92 13.46
C GLY A 184 -13.35 -2.91 14.39
N SER A 185 -13.49 -1.61 14.13
CA SER A 185 -12.90 -0.51 14.92
C SER A 185 -13.92 0.17 15.84
N ASN A 186 -15.19 -0.18 15.75
CA ASN A 186 -16.28 0.19 16.65
C ASN A 186 -16.46 -0.91 17.73
#